data_648ccddf3bced08b3d98c9b1e5e76407
#
_entry.id   648ccddf3bced08b3d98c9b1e5e76407
#
_cell.length_a   1.000
_cell.length_b   1.000
_cell.length_c   1.000
_cell.angle_alpha   90.00
_cell.angle_beta   90.00
_cell.angle_gamma   90.00
#
_symmetry.space_group_name_H-M   'P 1'
#
loop_
_entity.id
_entity.type
_entity.pdbx_description
1 polymer ?
#
loop_
_entity_poly.entity_id
_entity_poly.type
_entity_poly.pdbx_seq_one_letter_code
_entity_poly.pdbx_strand_id
1 'polypeptide(L)'
;RFGSVTHTANVWLNGQLIAQHKGGFTPFEADVTALLHPGETVLLTVACDNRVNHSTLPVGNEDGQLAFFGSDNAGIPSVEAAKRAAAPQNRPNFDFFNYAGIHRPVWLYTTPKEYIEDVTVVPAVDGTVQYAVKTTGSAPVHVTVLDADGNAVASAEGAEGTITIPEVHLWEPRPGTPYLYTLHITCGADVYDQTFGVRSIEVRGTPVLLNGKPLYFKGFCKHEDLTSHGRG
;
A
#
# COMPACT_ATOMS: atom_id res chain seq x y z
N ARG A 1 -4.34 -12.88 -2.71
CA ARG A 1 -3.65 -11.62 -2.43
C ARG A 1 -2.58 -11.82 -1.39
N PHE A 2 -1.40 -11.30 -1.64
CA PHE A 2 -0.29 -11.20 -0.70
C PHE A 2 -0.16 -9.74 -0.28
N GLY A 3 -0.15 -9.48 1.02
CA GLY A 3 0.00 -8.11 1.52
C GLY A 3 1.41 -7.58 1.35
N SER A 4 2.42 -8.46 1.41
CA SER A 4 3.82 -8.10 1.21
C SER A 4 4.73 -9.33 1.31
N VAL A 5 5.72 -9.40 0.43
CA VAL A 5 6.78 -10.43 0.46
C VAL A 5 8.12 -9.78 0.16
N THR A 6 9.07 -9.86 1.08
CA THR A 6 10.37 -9.17 0.95
C THR A 6 11.43 -10.04 0.30
N HIS A 7 12.10 -9.61 -0.78
CA HIS A 7 11.80 -8.40 -1.61
C HIS A 7 11.27 -8.81 -2.97
N THR A 8 11.51 -10.07 -3.34
CA THR A 8 11.04 -10.70 -4.57
C THR A 8 10.32 -11.98 -4.22
N ALA A 9 9.20 -12.22 -4.86
CA ALA A 9 8.39 -13.42 -4.69
C ALA A 9 8.19 -14.17 -5.99
N ASN A 10 8.29 -15.49 -5.93
CA ASN A 10 7.74 -16.39 -6.93
C ASN A 10 6.73 -17.29 -6.23
N VAL A 11 5.54 -17.40 -6.78
CA VAL A 11 4.42 -18.11 -6.17
C VAL A 11 3.90 -19.20 -7.09
N TRP A 12 3.77 -20.42 -6.57
CA TRP A 12 3.22 -21.58 -7.30
C TRP A 12 2.01 -22.14 -6.56
N LEU A 13 1.04 -22.58 -7.32
CA LEU A 13 -0.09 -23.36 -6.84
C LEU A 13 -0.01 -24.76 -7.48
N ASN A 14 0.09 -25.82 -6.68
CA ASN A 14 0.30 -27.19 -7.15
C ASN A 14 1.44 -27.35 -8.19
N GLY A 15 2.52 -26.57 -8.02
CA GLY A 15 3.67 -26.56 -8.92
C GLY A 15 3.52 -25.65 -10.16
N GLN A 16 2.36 -25.09 -10.44
CA GLN A 16 2.16 -24.12 -11.50
C GLN A 16 2.48 -22.71 -11.00
N LEU A 17 3.36 -21.98 -11.73
CA LEU A 17 3.67 -20.59 -11.41
C LEU A 17 2.45 -19.70 -11.64
N ILE A 18 2.00 -18.97 -10.62
CA ILE A 18 0.81 -18.12 -10.66
C ILE A 18 1.13 -16.64 -10.49
N ALA A 19 2.25 -16.29 -9.85
CA ALA A 19 2.67 -14.90 -9.71
C ALA A 19 4.18 -14.78 -9.55
N GLN A 20 4.72 -13.67 -10.06
CA GLN A 20 6.05 -13.16 -9.78
C GLN A 20 5.93 -11.70 -9.39
N HIS A 21 6.56 -11.30 -8.30
CA HIS A 21 6.47 -9.93 -7.81
C HIS A 21 7.82 -9.44 -7.30
N LYS A 22 8.11 -8.17 -7.58
CA LYS A 22 9.27 -7.46 -7.07
C LYS A 22 8.81 -6.16 -6.43
N GLY A 23 9.00 -6.05 -5.13
CA GLY A 23 8.54 -4.92 -4.33
C GLY A 23 8.13 -5.39 -2.95
N GLY A 24 9.08 -5.36 -1.99
CA GLY A 24 8.92 -5.99 -0.69
C GLY A 24 7.81 -5.42 0.20
N PHE A 25 7.25 -4.25 -0.15
CA PHE A 25 6.29 -3.52 0.70
C PHE A 25 4.96 -3.25 0.00
N THR A 26 4.80 -3.69 -1.23
CA THR A 26 3.59 -3.53 -2.03
C THR A 26 2.79 -4.83 -2.10
N PRO A 27 1.46 -4.78 -2.04
CA PRO A 27 0.63 -5.96 -2.25
C PRO A 27 0.62 -6.39 -3.72
N PHE A 28 0.35 -7.68 -3.94
CA PHE A 28 0.10 -8.23 -5.27
C PHE A 28 -0.92 -9.37 -5.21
N GLU A 29 -1.49 -9.70 -6.35
CA GLU A 29 -2.58 -10.67 -6.47
C GLU A 29 -2.37 -11.60 -7.66
N ALA A 30 -3.02 -12.75 -7.62
CA ALA A 30 -3.15 -13.66 -8.75
C ALA A 30 -4.57 -14.22 -8.77
N ASP A 31 -5.20 -14.21 -9.93
CA ASP A 31 -6.46 -14.94 -10.15
C ASP A 31 -6.15 -16.45 -10.27
N VAL A 32 -6.73 -17.23 -9.39
CA VAL A 32 -6.56 -18.67 -9.33
C VAL A 32 -7.87 -19.43 -9.56
N THR A 33 -8.90 -18.75 -10.06
CA THR A 33 -10.25 -19.29 -10.26
C THR A 33 -10.24 -20.60 -11.06
N ALA A 34 -9.44 -20.66 -12.14
CA ALA A 34 -9.35 -21.83 -13.00
C ALA A 34 -8.55 -23.00 -12.37
N LEU A 35 -7.85 -22.77 -11.26
CA LEU A 35 -6.94 -23.73 -10.62
C LEU A 35 -7.49 -24.28 -9.31
N LEU A 36 -8.60 -23.74 -8.82
CA LEU A 36 -9.20 -24.13 -7.55
C LEU A 36 -10.57 -24.78 -7.74
N HIS A 37 -10.77 -25.91 -7.05
CA HIS A 37 -12.07 -26.57 -6.98
C HIS A 37 -12.51 -26.71 -5.53
N PRO A 38 -13.77 -26.39 -5.21
CA PRO A 38 -14.29 -26.53 -3.85
C PRO A 38 -14.09 -27.93 -3.28
N GLY A 39 -13.56 -27.99 -2.05
CA GLY A 39 -13.33 -29.29 -1.36
C GLY A 39 -11.97 -29.93 -1.63
N GLU A 40 -11.16 -29.40 -2.56
CA GLU A 40 -9.83 -29.91 -2.81
C GLU A 40 -8.77 -29.24 -1.91
N THR A 41 -7.75 -30.03 -1.57
CA THR A 41 -6.55 -29.49 -0.89
C THR A 41 -5.51 -29.12 -1.94
N VAL A 42 -5.01 -27.90 -1.88
CA VAL A 42 -3.99 -27.39 -2.79
C VAL A 42 -2.73 -27.00 -2.03
N LEU A 43 -1.57 -27.13 -2.70
CA LEU A 43 -0.28 -26.72 -2.16
C LEU A 43 0.09 -25.36 -2.73
N LEU A 44 0.17 -24.35 -1.85
CA LEU A 44 0.71 -23.03 -2.18
C LEU A 44 2.19 -22.98 -1.79
N THR A 45 3.07 -22.76 -2.75
CA THR A 45 4.51 -22.62 -2.54
C THR A 45 4.93 -21.20 -2.84
N VAL A 46 5.67 -20.58 -1.91
CA VAL A 46 6.19 -19.22 -2.06
C VAL A 46 7.69 -19.22 -1.85
N ALA A 47 8.45 -18.84 -2.87
CA ALA A 47 9.87 -18.55 -2.72
C ALA A 47 10.07 -17.07 -2.47
N CYS A 48 10.65 -16.75 -1.32
CA CYS A 48 10.99 -15.39 -0.91
C CYS A 48 12.48 -15.16 -1.10
N ASP A 49 12.86 -14.10 -1.80
CA ASP A 49 14.25 -13.71 -2.02
C ASP A 49 14.47 -12.30 -1.49
N ASN A 50 15.30 -12.19 -0.44
CA ASN A 50 15.63 -10.92 0.20
C ASN A 50 16.96 -10.32 -0.28
N ARG A 51 17.55 -10.85 -1.34
CA ARG A 51 18.77 -10.25 -1.91
C ARG A 51 18.44 -8.86 -2.45
N VAL A 52 19.26 -7.90 -2.02
CA VAL A 52 19.14 -6.51 -2.44
C VAL A 52 20.19 -6.18 -3.49
N ASN A 53 19.83 -5.34 -4.44
CA ASN A 53 20.68 -4.85 -5.51
C ASN A 53 20.23 -3.44 -5.93
N HIS A 54 20.81 -2.88 -6.99
CA HIS A 54 20.45 -1.53 -7.47
C HIS A 54 19.01 -1.43 -7.99
N SER A 55 18.32 -2.55 -8.21
CA SER A 55 16.95 -2.58 -8.75
C SER A 55 15.91 -3.01 -7.71
N THR A 56 16.29 -3.18 -6.45
CA THR A 56 15.38 -3.49 -5.34
C THR A 56 15.06 -2.25 -4.50
N LEU A 57 14.00 -2.33 -3.69
CA LEU A 57 13.72 -1.40 -2.60
C LEU A 57 13.63 -2.22 -1.29
N PRO A 58 14.57 -1.99 -0.37
CA PRO A 58 15.70 -1.04 -0.40
C PRO A 58 16.74 -1.37 -1.45
N VAL A 59 17.48 -0.33 -1.87
CA VAL A 59 18.61 -0.48 -2.79
C VAL A 59 19.79 -1.10 -2.04
N GLY A 60 20.41 -2.11 -2.63
CA GLY A 60 21.58 -2.78 -2.08
C GLY A 60 22.89 -2.34 -2.71
N ASN A 61 23.99 -2.76 -2.08
CA ASN A 61 25.35 -2.59 -2.59
C ASN A 61 25.80 -3.86 -3.30
N GLU A 62 25.73 -3.88 -4.62
CA GLU A 62 26.23 -5.01 -5.42
C GLU A 62 27.77 -5.06 -5.45
N ASP A 63 28.43 -3.91 -5.35
CA ASP A 63 29.87 -3.77 -5.53
C ASP A 63 30.68 -3.85 -4.22
N GLY A 64 30.05 -4.25 -3.11
CA GLY A 64 30.71 -4.27 -1.81
C GLY A 64 31.09 -2.88 -1.27
N GLN A 65 30.60 -1.81 -1.91
CA GLN A 65 30.77 -0.46 -1.40
C GLN A 65 30.01 -0.29 -0.09
N LEU A 66 30.61 0.46 0.81
CA LEU A 66 30.03 0.72 2.12
C LEU A 66 28.69 1.46 2.00
N ALA A 67 27.73 1.04 2.78
CA ALA A 67 26.46 1.78 2.91
C ALA A 67 26.73 3.24 3.28
N PHE A 68 25.87 4.15 2.82
CA PHE A 68 26.00 5.59 3.04
C PHE A 68 26.09 5.96 4.54
N PHE A 69 25.49 5.15 5.40
CA PHE A 69 25.61 5.25 6.86
C PHE A 69 26.31 4.00 7.40
N GLY A 70 27.42 4.18 8.08
CA GLY A 70 28.15 3.09 8.76
C GLY A 70 29.44 2.67 8.08
N SER A 71 30.08 3.56 7.36
CA SER A 71 31.48 3.38 7.01
C SER A 71 32.31 3.53 8.30
N ASP A 72 32.87 2.43 8.77
CA ASP A 72 33.96 2.48 9.74
C ASP A 72 35.19 3.08 9.06
N ASN A 73 35.19 4.39 8.85
CA ASN A 73 36.27 5.14 8.25
C ASN A 73 37.50 5.27 9.14
N ALA A 74 37.69 4.33 10.01
CA ALA A 74 38.85 4.27 10.88
C ALA A 74 39.95 3.41 10.25
N GLY A 75 40.71 4.01 9.36
CA GLY A 75 42.02 3.47 8.97
C GLY A 75 42.04 2.67 7.68
N ILE A 76 43.24 2.37 7.18
CA ILE A 76 43.50 1.55 6.00
C ILE A 76 43.02 0.13 6.27
N PRO A 77 42.11 -0.42 5.46
CA PRO A 77 41.59 -1.75 5.69
C PRO A 77 42.71 -2.79 5.62
N SER A 78 42.70 -3.76 6.52
CA SER A 78 43.55 -4.95 6.36
C SER A 78 43.17 -5.66 5.02
N VAL A 79 44.06 -6.44 4.48
CA VAL A 79 43.81 -7.24 3.25
C VAL A 79 42.55 -8.09 3.40
N GLU A 80 42.28 -8.60 4.61
CA GLU A 80 41.08 -9.36 4.91
C GLU A 80 39.80 -8.48 4.92
N ALA A 81 39.90 -7.26 5.44
CA ALA A 81 38.78 -6.31 5.42
C ALA A 81 38.48 -5.85 3.97
N ALA A 82 39.52 -5.63 3.15
CA ALA A 82 39.38 -5.32 1.73
C ALA A 82 38.75 -6.47 0.92
N LYS A 83 39.18 -7.72 1.17
CA LYS A 83 38.55 -8.92 0.57
C LYS A 83 37.09 -9.09 1.00
N ARG A 84 36.78 -8.83 2.27
CA ARG A 84 35.41 -8.88 2.79
C ARG A 84 34.53 -7.78 2.20
N ALA A 85 35.07 -6.59 2.00
CA ALA A 85 34.37 -5.47 1.38
C ALA A 85 34.13 -5.69 -0.12
N ALA A 86 35.05 -6.40 -0.80
CA ALA A 86 34.93 -6.74 -2.22
C ALA A 86 33.96 -7.93 -2.48
N ALA A 87 33.59 -8.71 -1.46
CA ALA A 87 32.61 -9.78 -1.61
C ALA A 87 31.19 -9.21 -1.71
N PRO A 88 30.34 -9.70 -2.63
CA PRO A 88 28.95 -9.31 -2.68
C PRO A 88 28.28 -9.49 -1.33
N GLN A 89 27.71 -8.44 -0.79
CA GLN A 89 27.04 -8.46 0.50
C GLN A 89 25.57 -8.05 0.35
N ASN A 90 24.69 -8.80 1.00
CA ASN A 90 23.27 -8.49 1.02
C ASN A 90 22.98 -7.37 2.04
N ARG A 91 23.57 -6.20 1.84
CA ARG A 91 23.42 -5.05 2.72
C ARG A 91 22.65 -3.93 2.02
N PRO A 92 21.57 -3.40 2.64
CA PRO A 92 20.93 -2.20 2.14
C PRO A 92 21.85 -0.97 2.26
N ASN A 93 21.58 0.06 1.46
CA ASN A 93 22.33 1.32 1.47
C ASN A 93 21.99 2.24 2.65
N PHE A 94 21.26 1.77 3.64
CA PHE A 94 20.92 2.53 4.83
C PHE A 94 20.65 1.60 6.02
N ASP A 95 20.54 2.19 7.20
CA ASP A 95 20.50 1.51 8.48
C ASP A 95 19.12 0.89 8.75
N PHE A 96 18.97 -0.39 8.38
CA PHE A 96 17.87 -1.25 8.82
C PHE A 96 18.19 -2.73 8.53
N PHE A 97 17.46 -3.63 9.17
CA PHE A 97 17.63 -5.07 8.97
C PHE A 97 16.87 -5.55 7.72
N ASN A 98 17.54 -6.39 6.93
CA ASN A 98 17.01 -6.93 5.69
C ASN A 98 16.33 -8.29 5.92
N TYR A 99 15.14 -8.27 6.48
CA TYR A 99 14.36 -9.48 6.74
C TYR A 99 13.80 -10.08 5.46
N ALA A 100 13.76 -11.43 5.41
CA ALA A 100 13.11 -12.17 4.35
C ALA A 100 11.75 -12.68 4.81
N GLY A 101 10.85 -12.87 3.85
CA GLY A 101 9.63 -13.62 4.07
C GLY A 101 8.35 -12.85 3.81
N ILE A 102 7.26 -13.47 4.24
CA ILE A 102 5.90 -12.94 4.15
C ILE A 102 5.60 -12.24 5.46
N HIS A 103 5.64 -10.90 5.49
CA HIS A 103 5.44 -10.15 6.73
C HIS A 103 4.08 -9.44 6.84
N ARG A 104 3.23 -9.59 5.80
CA ARG A 104 1.82 -9.18 5.83
C ARG A 104 0.92 -10.35 5.47
N PRO A 105 -0.35 -10.33 5.89
CA PRO A 105 -1.26 -11.44 5.65
C PRO A 105 -1.38 -11.87 4.19
N VAL A 106 -1.69 -13.15 4.01
CA VAL A 106 -2.08 -13.75 2.73
C VAL A 106 -3.57 -14.08 2.80
N TRP A 107 -4.32 -13.67 1.78
CA TRP A 107 -5.76 -13.90 1.70
C TRP A 107 -6.11 -14.71 0.45
N LEU A 108 -7.01 -15.65 0.62
CA LEU A 108 -7.84 -16.16 -0.46
C LEU A 108 -9.21 -15.52 -0.29
N TYR A 109 -9.67 -14.81 -1.30
CA TYR A 109 -10.98 -14.19 -1.31
C TYR A 109 -11.71 -14.47 -2.61
N THR A 110 -13.00 -14.32 -2.61
CA THR A 110 -13.86 -14.51 -3.78
C THR A 110 -14.60 -13.21 -4.08
N THR A 111 -14.88 -12.99 -5.35
CA THR A 111 -15.72 -11.90 -5.82
C THR A 111 -16.89 -12.44 -6.62
N PRO A 112 -17.97 -11.69 -6.81
CA PRO A 112 -18.94 -11.97 -7.87
C PRO A 112 -18.26 -12.00 -9.25
N LYS A 113 -18.95 -12.46 -10.29
CA LYS A 113 -18.39 -12.43 -11.67
C LYS A 113 -18.14 -11.02 -12.17
N GLU A 114 -19.05 -10.13 -11.86
CA GLU A 114 -18.87 -8.68 -12.09
C GLU A 114 -18.65 -8.03 -10.73
N TYR A 115 -17.52 -7.35 -10.59
CA TYR A 115 -17.09 -6.78 -9.31
C TYR A 115 -16.36 -5.44 -9.51
N ILE A 116 -16.21 -4.72 -8.40
CA ILE A 116 -15.52 -3.44 -8.32
C ILE A 116 -14.01 -3.74 -8.23
N GLU A 117 -13.27 -3.33 -9.28
CA GLU A 117 -11.81 -3.57 -9.39
C GLU A 117 -11.01 -2.46 -8.73
N ASP A 118 -11.45 -1.20 -8.89
CA ASP A 118 -10.75 -0.04 -8.35
C ASP A 118 -11.70 1.12 -8.11
N VAL A 119 -11.36 1.98 -7.15
CA VAL A 119 -12.15 3.16 -6.78
C VAL A 119 -11.25 4.37 -6.62
N THR A 120 -11.55 5.42 -7.36
CA THR A 120 -10.93 6.74 -7.19
C THR A 120 -11.94 7.70 -6.59
N VAL A 121 -11.54 8.43 -5.52
CA VAL A 121 -12.35 9.46 -4.85
C VAL A 121 -11.53 10.72 -4.70
N VAL A 122 -12.01 11.83 -5.25
CA VAL A 122 -11.33 13.13 -5.20
C VAL A 122 -12.29 14.16 -4.62
N PRO A 123 -12.25 14.38 -3.29
CA PRO A 123 -13.08 15.37 -2.64
C PRO A 123 -12.47 16.77 -2.73
N ALA A 124 -13.34 17.79 -2.81
CA ALA A 124 -13.00 19.20 -2.73
C ALA A 124 -13.67 19.85 -1.51
N VAL A 125 -13.07 20.93 -0.98
CA VAL A 125 -13.53 21.59 0.26
C VAL A 125 -14.88 22.27 0.16
N ASP A 126 -15.38 22.47 -1.06
CA ASP A 126 -16.73 22.97 -1.33
C ASP A 126 -17.82 21.89 -1.23
N GLY A 127 -17.44 20.65 -0.88
CA GLY A 127 -18.33 19.50 -0.79
C GLY A 127 -18.46 18.72 -2.10
N THR A 128 -17.82 19.15 -3.18
CA THR A 128 -17.79 18.42 -4.45
C THR A 128 -16.90 17.19 -4.32
N VAL A 129 -17.40 16.02 -4.69
CA VAL A 129 -16.68 14.74 -4.70
C VAL A 129 -16.73 14.17 -6.11
N GLN A 130 -15.62 14.15 -6.79
CA GLN A 130 -15.47 13.41 -8.05
C GLN A 130 -15.15 11.95 -7.72
N TYR A 131 -15.78 11.02 -8.42
CA TYR A 131 -15.52 9.60 -8.24
C TYR A 131 -15.42 8.88 -9.59
N ALA A 132 -14.63 7.80 -9.58
CA ALA A 132 -14.57 6.83 -10.68
C ALA A 132 -14.46 5.42 -10.09
N VAL A 133 -15.30 4.52 -10.57
CA VAL A 133 -15.38 3.12 -10.16
C VAL A 133 -15.04 2.26 -11.36
N LYS A 134 -13.94 1.53 -11.30
CA LYS A 134 -13.58 0.56 -12.33
C LYS A 134 -14.24 -0.78 -12.01
N THR A 135 -14.96 -1.34 -12.95
CA THR A 135 -15.64 -2.63 -12.80
C THR A 135 -15.19 -3.62 -13.87
N THR A 136 -15.33 -4.93 -13.57
CA THR A 136 -14.98 -6.00 -14.51
C THR A 136 -16.08 -6.32 -15.50
N GLY A 137 -17.27 -5.72 -15.35
CA GLY A 137 -18.44 -5.98 -16.17
C GLY A 137 -19.27 -4.74 -16.47
N SER A 138 -20.53 -4.92 -16.79
CA SER A 138 -21.46 -3.86 -17.18
C SER A 138 -22.64 -3.68 -16.19
N ALA A 139 -22.58 -4.32 -15.03
CA ALA A 139 -23.59 -4.15 -13.99
C ALA A 139 -23.73 -2.69 -13.58
N PRO A 140 -24.95 -2.21 -13.33
CA PRO A 140 -25.17 -0.82 -12.92
C PRO A 140 -24.44 -0.52 -11.61
N VAL A 141 -23.83 0.66 -11.56
CA VAL A 141 -23.12 1.17 -10.38
C VAL A 141 -23.97 2.24 -9.71
N HIS A 142 -24.20 2.08 -8.41
CA HIS A 142 -24.81 3.07 -7.55
C HIS A 142 -23.81 3.51 -6.50
N VAL A 143 -23.76 4.80 -6.24
CA VAL A 143 -22.82 5.40 -5.29
C VAL A 143 -23.59 6.23 -4.29
N THR A 144 -23.36 6.01 -3.00
CA THR A 144 -23.96 6.77 -1.91
C THR A 144 -22.88 7.28 -0.96
N VAL A 145 -22.88 8.55 -0.66
CA VAL A 145 -22.03 9.11 0.38
C VAL A 145 -22.74 9.00 1.72
N LEU A 146 -22.10 8.34 2.66
CA LEU A 146 -22.58 8.22 4.04
C LEU A 146 -21.77 9.15 4.95
N ASP A 147 -22.45 9.77 5.92
CA ASP A 147 -21.79 10.53 7.00
C ASP A 147 -21.12 9.61 8.03
N ALA A 148 -20.54 10.20 9.08
CA ALA A 148 -19.88 9.46 10.15
C ALA A 148 -20.82 8.55 10.97
N ASP A 149 -22.12 8.84 10.95
CA ASP A 149 -23.16 8.06 11.65
C ASP A 149 -23.82 7.02 10.72
N GLY A 150 -23.40 6.95 9.45
CA GLY A 150 -23.91 6.02 8.46
C GLY A 150 -25.17 6.48 7.72
N ASN A 151 -25.58 7.75 7.86
CA ASN A 151 -26.71 8.28 7.14
C ASN A 151 -26.33 8.67 5.72
N ALA A 152 -27.19 8.40 4.74
CA ALA A 152 -26.99 8.84 3.37
C ALA A 152 -27.17 10.36 3.25
N VAL A 153 -26.14 11.06 2.76
CA VAL A 153 -26.14 12.52 2.58
C VAL A 153 -26.22 12.93 1.12
N ALA A 154 -25.77 12.06 0.22
CA ALA A 154 -25.85 12.28 -1.23
C ALA A 154 -25.72 10.95 -1.98
N SER A 155 -26.22 10.88 -3.22
CA SER A 155 -26.11 9.69 -4.07
C SER A 155 -26.02 10.03 -5.54
N ALA A 156 -25.51 9.10 -6.35
CA ALA A 156 -25.44 9.19 -7.79
C ALA A 156 -25.50 7.81 -8.45
N GLU A 157 -25.80 7.79 -9.74
CA GLU A 157 -25.81 6.64 -10.60
C GLU A 157 -24.65 6.71 -11.59
N GLY A 158 -24.11 5.54 -11.93
CA GLY A 158 -23.05 5.41 -12.93
C GLY A 158 -21.67 5.21 -12.32
N ALA A 159 -20.77 4.68 -13.15
CA ALA A 159 -19.42 4.32 -12.76
C ALA A 159 -18.47 5.53 -12.54
N GLU A 160 -18.84 6.68 -13.05
CA GLU A 160 -18.09 7.93 -12.85
C GLU A 160 -19.04 9.12 -12.73
N GLY A 161 -18.64 10.12 -11.99
CA GLY A 161 -19.47 11.30 -11.80
C GLY A 161 -18.97 12.25 -10.73
N THR A 162 -19.87 13.15 -10.37
CA THR A 162 -19.66 14.16 -9.33
C THR A 162 -20.87 14.16 -8.40
N ILE A 163 -20.61 14.12 -7.10
CA ILE A 163 -21.59 14.22 -6.05
C ILE A 163 -21.30 15.48 -5.23
N THR A 164 -22.32 16.17 -4.76
CA THR A 164 -22.16 17.31 -3.85
C THR A 164 -22.69 16.93 -2.46
N ILE A 165 -21.83 17.02 -1.45
CA ILE A 165 -22.20 16.84 -0.04
C ILE A 165 -22.69 18.19 0.46
N PRO A 166 -23.97 18.32 0.88
CA PRO A 166 -24.44 19.54 1.51
C PRO A 166 -23.79 19.70 2.90
N GLU A 167 -23.48 20.94 3.29
CA GLU A 167 -22.91 21.26 4.62
C GLU A 167 -21.72 20.38 5.00
N VAL A 168 -20.70 20.32 4.11
CA VAL A 168 -19.56 19.43 4.24
C VAL A 168 -18.75 19.68 5.52
N HIS A 169 -18.44 18.61 6.25
CA HIS A 169 -17.51 18.62 7.38
C HIS A 169 -16.10 18.34 6.89
N LEU A 170 -15.18 19.30 7.11
CA LEU A 170 -13.78 19.15 6.73
C LEU A 170 -13.05 18.24 7.71
N TRP A 171 -12.14 17.42 7.15
CA TRP A 171 -11.23 16.64 7.95
C TRP A 171 -10.13 17.54 8.54
N GLU A 172 -9.91 17.46 9.84
CA GLU A 172 -8.82 18.13 10.55
C GLU A 172 -8.07 17.12 11.45
N PRO A 173 -6.72 17.20 11.56
CA PRO A 173 -5.99 16.33 12.48
C PRO A 173 -6.29 16.69 13.93
N ARG A 174 -6.13 15.74 14.84
CA ARG A 174 -6.29 16.01 16.28
C ARG A 174 -5.36 17.16 16.73
N PRO A 175 -5.82 18.09 17.60
CA PRO A 175 -7.05 18.05 18.41
C PRO A 175 -8.36 18.44 17.68
N GLY A 176 -8.29 18.74 16.37
CA GLY A 176 -9.49 18.91 15.55
C GLY A 176 -10.26 17.59 15.35
N THR A 177 -11.20 17.60 14.43
CA THR A 177 -12.05 16.44 14.14
C THR A 177 -11.58 15.76 12.85
N PRO A 178 -11.00 14.55 12.92
CA PRO A 178 -10.68 13.77 11.73
C PRO A 178 -11.96 13.14 11.14
N TYR A 179 -12.84 14.00 10.62
CA TYR A 179 -14.12 13.58 10.09
C TYR A 179 -13.97 12.76 8.81
N LEU A 180 -14.61 11.61 8.75
CA LEU A 180 -14.60 10.72 7.60
C LEU A 180 -16.00 10.47 7.08
N TYR A 181 -16.14 10.52 5.77
CA TYR A 181 -17.27 10.02 5.02
C TYR A 181 -16.95 8.62 4.49
N THR A 182 -18.00 7.89 4.11
CA THR A 182 -17.86 6.62 3.39
C THR A 182 -18.54 6.75 2.04
N LEU A 183 -17.82 6.44 0.96
CA LEU A 183 -18.40 6.21 -0.34
C LEU A 183 -18.82 4.74 -0.40
N HIS A 184 -20.12 4.49 -0.23
CA HIS A 184 -20.75 3.17 -0.37
C HIS A 184 -21.09 2.93 -1.83
N ILE A 185 -20.55 1.87 -2.41
CA ILE A 185 -20.67 1.58 -3.84
C ILE A 185 -21.28 0.19 -3.99
N THR A 186 -22.30 0.08 -4.83
CA THR A 186 -22.85 -1.21 -5.24
C THR A 186 -22.69 -1.40 -6.74
N CYS A 187 -22.31 -2.61 -7.16
CA CYS A 187 -22.19 -3.00 -8.56
C CYS A 187 -22.75 -4.42 -8.72
N GLY A 188 -23.99 -4.52 -9.18
CA GLY A 188 -24.69 -5.81 -9.20
C GLY A 188 -24.76 -6.44 -7.82
N ALA A 189 -24.07 -7.57 -7.63
CA ALA A 189 -23.99 -8.27 -6.33
C ALA A 189 -22.79 -7.87 -5.49
N ASP A 190 -21.89 -7.03 -6.01
CA ASP A 190 -20.70 -6.58 -5.30
C ASP A 190 -20.94 -5.26 -4.56
N VAL A 191 -20.29 -5.12 -3.40
CA VAL A 191 -20.39 -3.94 -2.54
C VAL A 191 -19.00 -3.57 -2.04
N TYR A 192 -18.67 -2.29 -2.11
CA TYR A 192 -17.41 -1.78 -1.60
C TYR A 192 -17.60 -0.45 -0.87
N ASP A 193 -16.97 -0.32 0.30
CA ASP A 193 -16.97 0.89 1.13
C ASP A 193 -15.59 1.54 1.13
N GLN A 194 -15.51 2.76 0.60
CA GLN A 194 -14.28 3.56 0.61
C GLN A 194 -14.42 4.74 1.56
N THR A 195 -13.68 4.73 2.65
CA THR A 195 -13.62 5.89 3.55
C THR A 195 -12.76 7.01 2.98
N PHE A 196 -13.19 8.26 3.14
CA PHE A 196 -12.43 9.43 2.71
C PHE A 196 -12.68 10.64 3.64
N GLY A 197 -11.70 11.54 3.70
CA GLY A 197 -11.83 12.81 4.41
C GLY A 197 -11.77 13.99 3.44
N VAL A 198 -12.64 14.96 3.61
CA VAL A 198 -12.67 16.16 2.77
C VAL A 198 -11.67 17.17 3.31
N ARG A 199 -10.62 17.46 2.55
CA ARG A 199 -9.58 18.44 2.93
C ARG A 199 -8.88 18.99 1.71
N SER A 200 -8.27 20.16 1.84
CA SER A 200 -7.26 20.67 0.91
C SER A 200 -5.89 20.71 1.57
N ILE A 201 -4.86 20.41 0.79
CA ILE A 201 -3.46 20.57 1.17
C ILE A 201 -2.79 21.43 0.10
N GLU A 202 -2.21 22.54 0.52
CA GLU A 202 -1.52 23.47 -0.36
C GLU A 202 -0.12 23.78 0.18
N VAL A 203 0.84 23.98 -0.70
CA VAL A 203 2.14 24.56 -0.36
C VAL A 203 2.19 25.96 -0.96
N ARG A 204 2.22 26.97 -0.09
CA ARG A 204 2.22 28.38 -0.52
C ARG A 204 3.49 29.07 -0.02
N GLY A 205 4.51 29.06 -0.87
CA GLY A 205 5.85 29.45 -0.43
C GLY A 205 6.45 28.42 0.52
N THR A 206 6.73 28.80 1.75
CA THR A 206 7.29 27.90 2.78
C THR A 206 6.23 27.14 3.57
N PRO A 207 5.08 27.73 3.99
CA PRO A 207 4.10 27.00 4.80
C PRO A 207 3.31 25.99 3.99
N VAL A 208 3.02 24.84 4.65
CA VAL A 208 2.00 23.91 4.22
C VAL A 208 0.67 24.33 4.85
N LEU A 209 -0.36 24.45 4.03
CA LEU A 209 -1.70 24.83 4.47
C LEU A 209 -2.62 23.60 4.42
N LEU A 210 -3.37 23.40 5.48
CA LEU A 210 -4.48 22.46 5.54
C LEU A 210 -5.79 23.25 5.66
N ASN A 211 -6.71 23.05 4.73
CA ASN A 211 -7.97 23.79 4.66
C ASN A 211 -7.75 25.33 4.72
N GLY A 212 -6.71 25.81 4.02
CA GLY A 212 -6.31 27.22 3.98
C GLY A 212 -5.61 27.74 5.24
N LYS A 213 -5.43 26.93 6.29
CA LYS A 213 -4.76 27.31 7.54
C LYS A 213 -3.35 26.74 7.61
N PRO A 214 -2.35 27.48 8.13
CA PRO A 214 -1.00 26.94 8.31
C PRO A 214 -0.99 25.68 9.18
N LEU A 215 -0.36 24.61 8.69
CA LEU A 215 -0.21 23.35 9.40
C LEU A 215 1.19 23.27 10.02
N TYR A 216 1.26 23.03 11.31
CA TYR A 216 2.49 22.73 12.02
C TYR A 216 2.61 21.23 12.27
N PHE A 217 3.64 20.60 11.68
CA PHE A 217 3.91 19.18 11.87
C PHE A 217 4.63 18.94 13.20
N LYS A 218 4.09 18.02 14.00
CA LYS A 218 4.74 17.48 15.20
C LYS A 218 5.02 16.01 14.97
N GLY A 219 6.28 15.62 15.05
CA GLY A 219 6.66 14.26 14.79
C GLY A 219 8.08 13.96 15.30
N PHE A 220 8.43 12.69 15.24
CA PHE A 220 9.78 12.19 15.53
C PHE A 220 10.09 11.04 14.58
N CYS A 221 11.38 10.81 14.36
CA CYS A 221 11.84 9.65 13.60
C CYS A 221 11.83 8.42 14.49
N LYS A 222 11.44 7.27 13.93
CA LYS A 222 11.42 5.98 14.62
C LYS A 222 11.98 4.91 13.69
N HIS A 223 12.93 4.12 14.21
CA HIS A 223 13.31 2.85 13.62
C HIS A 223 12.48 1.75 14.28
N GLU A 224 11.81 0.94 13.49
CA GLU A 224 10.87 -0.09 13.99
C GLU A 224 11.45 -1.50 13.97
N ASP A 225 12.73 -1.62 13.66
CA ASP A 225 13.39 -2.90 13.51
C ASP A 225 13.92 -3.42 14.86
N LEU A 226 13.57 -4.67 15.17
CA LEU A 226 14.11 -5.41 16.31
C LEU A 226 14.82 -6.67 15.81
N THR A 227 16.02 -6.93 16.33
CA THR A 227 16.85 -8.10 15.94
C THR A 227 16.14 -9.43 16.17
N SER A 228 15.29 -9.52 17.19
CA SER A 228 14.62 -10.76 17.60
C SER A 228 13.24 -10.97 16.95
N HIS A 229 12.55 -9.92 16.55
CA HIS A 229 11.16 -9.98 16.10
C HIS A 229 10.96 -9.39 14.69
N GLY A 230 12.00 -8.85 14.07
CA GLY A 230 11.85 -8.16 12.80
C GLY A 230 11.12 -6.83 12.97
N ARG A 231 10.26 -6.54 12.00
CA ARG A 231 9.35 -5.40 12.07
C ARG A 231 8.09 -5.82 12.82
N GLY A 232 7.85 -5.16 13.91
CA GLY A 232 6.72 -5.43 14.79
C GLY A 232 5.92 -4.19 15.13
#